data_20d3768068e4fafc007af86f13a10b27
#
_entry.id   20d3768068e4fafc007af86f13a10b27
#
_cell.length_a   1.000
_cell.length_b   1.000
_cell.length_c   1.000
_cell.angle_alpha   90.00
_cell.angle_beta   90.00
_cell.angle_gamma   90.00
#
_symmetry.space_group_name_H-M   'P 1'
#
loop_
_entity.id
_entity.type
_entity.pdbx_description
1 polymer ?
#
loop_
_entity_poly.entity_id
_entity_poly.type
_entity_poly.pdbx_seq_one_letter_code
_entity_poly.pdbx_strand_id
1 'polypeptide(L)'
;MTARAARRLAEAGIAVLRFDFSGCGDSEGELDQSDASAWLAEIAAAEQVLRAKTGVKQVGFWGLRSGANLALMHAQGRRDVPFLILWQPLPGLADFLRIFLRQSISTALAKGQGAKLTVKDLTKRLEEGGVVEVIGYPIGKRLYESFMALDARALPGELPCPTYMLTVGPPEMAPLKVKNWAASLQAAGAPLEALHDESEPFWDRYWRWDAPAPAEATAAWAVARGTSTAVAG
;
A
#
# COMPACT_ATOMS: atom_id res chain seq x y z
N MET A 1 2.23 9.69 10.57
CA MET A 1 1.51 8.51 11.10
C MET A 1 2.34 7.25 11.07
N THR A 2 2.81 6.77 9.91
CA THR A 2 3.64 5.55 9.79
C THR A 2 4.88 5.56 10.70
N ALA A 3 5.55 6.73 10.87
CA ALA A 3 6.68 6.85 11.78
C ALA A 3 6.28 6.65 13.26
N ARG A 4 5.11 7.15 13.69
CA ARG A 4 4.62 6.94 15.07
C ARG A 4 4.32 5.47 15.32
N ALA A 5 3.62 4.82 14.40
CA ALA A 5 3.31 3.41 14.50
C ALA A 5 4.59 2.53 14.50
N ALA A 6 5.57 2.84 13.66
CA ALA A 6 6.87 2.19 13.67
C ALA A 6 7.58 2.33 15.04
N ARG A 7 7.53 3.53 15.66
CA ARG A 7 8.08 3.73 17.01
C ARG A 7 7.36 2.90 18.06
N ARG A 8 6.02 2.81 18.01
CA ARG A 8 5.25 1.97 18.93
C ARG A 8 5.63 0.50 18.83
N LEU A 9 5.82 -0.02 17.60
CA LEU A 9 6.32 -1.37 17.39
C LEU A 9 7.73 -1.55 17.97
N ALA A 10 8.61 -0.57 17.74
CA ALA A 10 9.97 -0.61 18.25
C ALA A 10 10.02 -0.54 19.79
N GLU A 11 9.19 0.28 20.43
CA GLU A 11 9.02 0.36 21.89
C GLU A 11 8.53 -0.99 22.47
N ALA A 12 7.77 -1.77 21.68
CA ALA A 12 7.32 -3.10 22.04
C ALA A 12 8.33 -4.22 21.69
N GLY A 13 9.56 -3.87 21.27
CA GLY A 13 10.63 -4.83 20.97
C GLY A 13 10.58 -5.44 19.57
N ILE A 14 9.74 -4.93 18.67
CA ILE A 14 9.69 -5.36 17.27
C ILE A 14 10.64 -4.51 16.43
N ALA A 15 11.60 -5.15 15.78
CA ALA A 15 12.47 -4.46 14.83
C ALA A 15 11.66 -3.96 13.61
N VAL A 16 11.81 -2.69 13.26
CA VAL A 16 11.07 -2.06 12.17
C VAL A 16 12.02 -1.40 11.19
N LEU A 17 11.84 -1.69 9.91
CA LEU A 17 12.50 -0.99 8.81
C LEU A 17 11.43 -0.28 7.98
N ARG A 18 11.63 1.02 7.79
CA ARG A 18 10.87 1.84 6.84
C ARG A 18 11.82 2.28 5.74
N PHE A 19 11.34 2.28 4.53
CA PHE A 19 12.08 2.76 3.36
C PHE A 19 11.12 3.42 2.37
N ASP A 20 11.66 4.23 1.50
CA ASP A 20 10.97 4.80 0.36
C ASP A 20 11.38 4.01 -0.90
N PHE A 21 10.42 3.73 -1.78
CA PHE A 21 10.71 3.08 -3.06
C PHE A 21 11.54 4.00 -3.96
N SER A 22 12.30 3.41 -4.88
CA SER A 22 13.01 4.17 -5.91
C SER A 22 12.05 5.14 -6.63
N GLY A 23 12.51 6.38 -6.83
CA GLY A 23 11.70 7.47 -7.36
C GLY A 23 10.68 8.08 -6.40
N CYS A 24 10.68 7.68 -5.12
CA CYS A 24 9.77 8.20 -4.09
C CYS A 24 10.56 8.72 -2.88
N GLY A 25 10.03 9.77 -2.22
CA GLY A 25 10.57 10.30 -0.99
C GLY A 25 12.03 10.72 -1.09
N ASP A 26 12.87 10.18 -0.21
CA ASP A 26 14.32 10.45 -0.16
C ASP A 26 15.15 9.39 -0.92
N SER A 27 14.50 8.39 -1.56
CA SER A 27 15.21 7.38 -2.36
C SER A 27 15.65 7.91 -3.71
N GLU A 28 16.74 7.35 -4.23
CA GLU A 28 17.27 7.69 -5.55
C GLU A 28 16.29 7.33 -6.69
N GLY A 29 16.51 7.95 -7.85
CA GLY A 29 15.71 7.73 -9.06
C GLY A 29 14.57 8.71 -9.22
N GLU A 30 13.88 8.59 -10.36
CA GLU A 30 12.77 9.45 -10.72
C GLU A 30 11.47 8.61 -10.83
N LEU A 31 10.37 9.17 -10.35
CA LEU A 31 9.08 8.44 -10.30
C LEU A 31 8.58 8.06 -11.70
N ASP A 32 8.81 8.89 -12.73
CA ASP A 32 8.45 8.60 -14.11
C ASP A 32 9.24 7.44 -14.74
N GLN A 33 10.38 7.07 -14.13
CA GLN A 33 11.21 5.92 -14.49
C GLN A 33 10.92 4.69 -13.63
N SER A 34 10.07 4.81 -12.62
CA SER A 34 9.78 3.76 -11.65
C SER A 34 8.97 2.61 -12.26
N ASP A 35 9.06 1.46 -11.62
CA ASP A 35 8.41 0.22 -12.02
C ASP A 35 7.92 -0.52 -10.76
N ALA A 36 6.63 -0.78 -10.67
CA ALA A 36 6.07 -1.46 -9.50
C ALA A 36 6.55 -2.91 -9.34
N SER A 37 7.04 -3.54 -10.42
CA SER A 37 7.67 -4.87 -10.34
C SER A 37 9.06 -4.77 -9.69
N ALA A 38 9.81 -3.68 -9.96
CA ALA A 38 11.05 -3.39 -9.27
C ALA A 38 10.80 -3.10 -7.78
N TRP A 39 9.73 -2.37 -7.44
CA TRP A 39 9.34 -2.13 -6.05
C TRP A 39 9.06 -3.43 -5.26
N LEU A 40 8.53 -4.47 -5.90
CA LEU A 40 8.42 -5.80 -5.27
C LEU A 40 9.79 -6.40 -4.94
N ALA A 41 10.77 -6.22 -5.81
CA ALA A 41 12.15 -6.65 -5.53
C ALA A 41 12.80 -5.81 -4.41
N GLU A 42 12.48 -4.52 -4.32
CA GLU A 42 12.95 -3.63 -3.26
C GLU A 42 12.37 -4.03 -1.88
N ILE A 43 11.11 -4.50 -1.82
CA ILE A 43 10.55 -5.08 -0.58
C ILE A 43 11.39 -6.28 -0.15
N ALA A 44 11.76 -7.16 -1.07
CA ALA A 44 12.62 -8.32 -0.76
C ALA A 44 14.02 -7.89 -0.29
N ALA A 45 14.61 -6.87 -0.91
CA ALA A 45 15.90 -6.32 -0.50
C ALA A 45 15.83 -5.68 0.90
N ALA A 46 14.78 -4.91 1.19
CA ALA A 46 14.56 -4.32 2.50
C ALA A 46 14.38 -5.39 3.59
N GLU A 47 13.67 -6.47 3.29
CA GLU A 47 13.56 -7.64 4.17
C GLU A 47 14.93 -8.25 4.48
N GLN A 48 15.77 -8.44 3.47
CA GLN A 48 17.12 -8.97 3.66
C GLN A 48 17.97 -8.05 4.55
N VAL A 49 17.90 -6.74 4.34
CA VAL A 49 18.60 -5.75 5.16
C VAL A 49 18.14 -5.82 6.62
N LEU A 50 16.83 -5.91 6.86
CA LEU A 50 16.28 -6.05 8.22
C LEU A 50 16.80 -7.31 8.90
N ARG A 51 16.73 -8.46 8.22
CA ARG A 51 17.24 -9.74 8.73
C ARG A 51 18.74 -9.68 9.04
N ALA A 52 19.54 -9.13 8.13
CA ALA A 52 20.98 -9.02 8.29
C ALA A 52 21.39 -8.12 9.47
N LYS A 53 20.67 -7.00 9.67
CA LYS A 53 20.99 -6.04 10.73
C LYS A 53 20.50 -6.45 12.13
N THR A 54 19.43 -7.25 12.20
CA THR A 54 18.76 -7.53 13.50
C THR A 54 18.77 -9.01 13.88
N GLY A 55 19.08 -9.91 12.95
CA GLY A 55 19.04 -11.35 13.17
C GLY A 55 17.62 -11.94 13.23
N VAL A 56 16.55 -11.16 13.00
CA VAL A 56 15.18 -11.65 13.00
C VAL A 56 14.96 -12.71 11.91
N LYS A 57 14.24 -13.77 12.26
CA LYS A 57 13.97 -14.87 11.33
C LYS A 57 12.63 -14.74 10.59
N GLN A 58 11.68 -14.03 11.18
CA GLN A 58 10.36 -13.81 10.59
C GLN A 58 10.12 -12.31 10.41
N VAL A 59 9.58 -11.93 9.27
CA VAL A 59 9.30 -10.54 8.91
C VAL A 59 7.86 -10.44 8.45
N GLY A 60 7.05 -9.66 9.16
CA GLY A 60 5.72 -9.24 8.73
C GLY A 60 5.80 -7.99 7.85
N PHE A 61 4.79 -7.76 7.06
CA PHE A 61 4.74 -6.61 6.16
C PHE A 61 3.56 -5.71 6.49
N TRP A 62 3.81 -4.41 6.41
CA TRP A 62 2.79 -3.39 6.58
C TRP A 62 2.81 -2.42 5.42
N GLY A 63 1.69 -2.33 4.72
CA GLY A 63 1.52 -1.42 3.59
C GLY A 63 0.29 -0.54 3.71
N LEU A 64 0.35 0.62 3.05
CA LEU A 64 -0.73 1.57 2.91
C LEU A 64 -1.06 1.76 1.42
N ARG A 65 -2.34 1.68 1.05
CA ARG A 65 -2.84 1.85 -0.33
C ARG A 65 -2.14 0.91 -1.31
N SER A 66 -1.50 1.40 -2.37
CA SER A 66 -0.70 0.55 -3.30
C SER A 66 0.37 -0.26 -2.58
N GLY A 67 0.99 0.30 -1.53
CA GLY A 67 1.93 -0.43 -0.67
C GLY A 67 1.29 -1.62 0.04
N ALA A 68 0.01 -1.56 0.40
CA ALA A 68 -0.72 -2.70 0.97
C ALA A 68 -0.88 -3.83 -0.07
N ASN A 69 -1.22 -3.49 -1.33
CA ASN A 69 -1.30 -4.47 -2.40
C ASN A 69 0.08 -5.07 -2.72
N LEU A 70 1.14 -4.28 -2.75
CA LEU A 70 2.51 -4.78 -2.97
C LEU A 70 2.98 -5.69 -1.82
N ALA A 71 2.70 -5.33 -0.56
CA ALA A 71 3.00 -6.18 0.59
C ALA A 71 2.26 -7.53 0.52
N LEU A 72 0.98 -7.50 0.14
CA LEU A 72 0.18 -8.70 -0.07
C LEU A 72 0.73 -9.57 -1.21
N MET A 73 1.09 -8.96 -2.36
CA MET A 73 1.70 -9.67 -3.49
C MET A 73 3.05 -10.29 -3.12
N HIS A 74 3.86 -9.59 -2.34
CA HIS A 74 5.16 -10.09 -1.88
C HIS A 74 5.02 -11.29 -0.94
N ALA A 75 3.96 -11.33 -0.14
CA ALA A 75 3.68 -12.41 0.79
C ALA A 75 3.02 -13.63 0.14
N GLN A 76 2.43 -13.51 -1.06
CA GLN A 76 1.74 -14.62 -1.73
C GLN A 76 2.63 -15.85 -1.94
N GLY A 77 2.09 -17.03 -1.63
CA GLY A 77 2.79 -18.31 -1.73
C GLY A 77 3.86 -18.55 -0.67
N ARG A 78 4.08 -17.61 0.25
CA ARG A 78 5.06 -17.70 1.34
C ARG A 78 4.43 -18.25 2.61
N ARG A 79 5.21 -19.05 3.38
CA ARG A 79 4.81 -19.63 4.68
C ARG A 79 5.63 -19.07 5.84
N ASP A 80 6.64 -18.25 5.55
CA ASP A 80 7.55 -17.67 6.54
C ASP A 80 7.14 -16.25 6.96
N VAL A 81 6.05 -15.73 6.42
CA VAL A 81 5.48 -14.42 6.78
C VAL A 81 4.51 -14.61 7.96
N PRO A 82 4.81 -14.05 9.14
CA PRO A 82 3.99 -14.27 10.34
C PRO A 82 2.68 -13.50 10.30
N PHE A 83 2.63 -12.35 9.65
CA PHE A 83 1.43 -11.53 9.51
C PHE A 83 1.53 -10.47 8.40
N LEU A 84 0.37 -9.98 7.98
CA LEU A 84 0.22 -8.81 7.12
C LEU A 84 -0.62 -7.73 7.78
N ILE A 85 -0.28 -6.47 7.51
CA ILE A 85 -1.08 -5.29 7.86
C ILE A 85 -1.35 -4.51 6.59
N LEU A 86 -2.62 -4.43 6.23
CA LEU A 86 -3.10 -3.82 4.99
C LEU A 86 -3.96 -2.60 5.34
N TRP A 87 -3.39 -1.42 5.24
CA TRP A 87 -4.15 -0.18 5.42
C TRP A 87 -4.66 0.32 4.09
N GLN A 88 -5.98 0.45 3.98
CA GLN A 88 -6.68 0.92 2.79
C GLN A 88 -6.18 0.26 1.51
N PRO A 89 -6.19 -1.08 1.39
CA PRO A 89 -5.80 -1.74 0.15
C PRO A 89 -6.66 -1.23 -1.01
N LEU A 90 -6.07 -1.16 -2.18
CA LEU A 90 -6.76 -0.67 -3.38
C LEU A 90 -7.58 -1.79 -4.02
N PRO A 91 -8.74 -1.46 -4.61
CA PRO A 91 -9.57 -2.45 -5.32
C PRO A 91 -8.92 -2.99 -6.60
N GLY A 92 -7.93 -2.29 -7.12
CA GLY A 92 -7.08 -2.63 -8.25
C GLY A 92 -6.06 -1.52 -8.48
N LEU A 93 -4.90 -1.87 -9.00
CA LEU A 93 -3.85 -0.90 -9.33
C LEU A 93 -4.21 -0.09 -10.58
N ALA A 94 -4.84 -0.74 -11.56
CA ALA A 94 -5.34 -0.08 -12.77
C ALA A 94 -6.45 0.94 -12.44
N ASP A 95 -7.38 0.57 -11.56
CA ASP A 95 -8.47 1.48 -11.15
C ASP A 95 -7.91 2.68 -10.38
N PHE A 96 -6.90 2.46 -9.53
CA PHE A 96 -6.20 3.54 -8.85
C PHE A 96 -5.57 4.53 -9.84
N LEU A 97 -4.83 4.04 -10.83
CA LEU A 97 -4.23 4.89 -11.85
C LEU A 97 -5.29 5.69 -12.63
N ARG A 98 -6.42 5.08 -12.99
CA ARG A 98 -7.51 5.79 -13.66
C ARG A 98 -8.09 6.92 -12.81
N ILE A 99 -8.27 6.68 -11.49
CA ILE A 99 -8.73 7.71 -10.55
C ILE A 99 -7.68 8.82 -10.47
N PHE A 100 -6.41 8.46 -10.36
CA PHE A 100 -5.29 9.39 -10.28
C PHE A 100 -5.19 10.27 -11.54
N LEU A 101 -5.32 9.68 -12.73
CA LEU A 101 -5.38 10.42 -14.00
C LEU A 101 -6.60 11.37 -14.09
N ARG A 102 -7.77 10.98 -13.54
CA ARG A 102 -8.93 11.88 -13.44
C ARG A 102 -8.65 13.10 -12.57
N GLN A 103 -7.91 12.94 -11.48
CA GLN A 103 -7.52 14.06 -10.62
C GLN A 103 -6.62 15.06 -11.37
N SER A 104 -5.72 14.58 -12.24
CA SER A 104 -4.93 15.45 -13.13
C SER A 104 -5.82 16.32 -14.02
N ILE A 105 -6.85 15.73 -14.63
CA ILE A 105 -7.81 16.47 -15.48
C ILE A 105 -8.55 17.54 -14.67
N SER A 106 -9.06 17.18 -13.49
CA SER A 106 -9.77 18.11 -12.61
C SER A 106 -8.88 19.28 -12.20
N THR A 107 -7.61 19.02 -11.89
CA THR A 107 -6.62 20.05 -11.54
C THR A 107 -6.30 20.96 -12.74
N ALA A 108 -6.15 20.41 -13.94
CA ALA A 108 -5.92 21.17 -15.15
C ALA A 108 -7.11 22.08 -15.50
N LEU A 109 -8.33 21.58 -15.35
CA LEU A 109 -9.56 22.36 -15.54
C LEU A 109 -9.65 23.54 -14.55
N ALA A 110 -9.35 23.29 -13.27
CA ALA A 110 -9.36 24.33 -12.23
C ALA A 110 -8.33 25.44 -12.49
N LYS A 111 -7.22 25.11 -13.19
CA LYS A 111 -6.18 26.08 -13.62
C LYS A 111 -6.50 26.75 -14.96
N GLY A 112 -7.67 26.51 -15.55
CA GLY A 112 -8.02 27.04 -16.87
C GLY A 112 -7.23 26.41 -18.04
N GLN A 113 -6.51 25.32 -17.76
CA GLN A 113 -5.68 24.60 -18.72
C GLN A 113 -6.37 23.27 -19.04
N GLY A 114 -6.84 23.03 -20.21
CA GLY A 114 -7.22 21.66 -20.58
C GLY A 114 -8.71 21.42 -20.87
N ALA A 115 -9.37 22.33 -21.52
CA ALA A 115 -10.81 22.27 -21.84
C ALA A 115 -11.30 21.00 -22.59
N LYS A 116 -10.44 20.04 -22.92
CA LYS A 116 -10.82 18.80 -23.65
C LYS A 116 -9.99 17.55 -23.33
N LEU A 117 -9.13 17.56 -22.31
CA LEU A 117 -8.35 16.36 -21.96
C LEU A 117 -9.25 15.27 -21.36
N THR A 118 -9.12 14.04 -21.84
CA THR A 118 -9.80 12.86 -21.29
C THR A 118 -8.80 11.89 -20.69
N VAL A 119 -9.27 10.95 -19.86
CA VAL A 119 -8.42 9.87 -19.34
C VAL A 119 -7.81 9.06 -20.48
N LYS A 120 -8.56 8.88 -21.59
CA LYS A 120 -8.07 8.17 -22.77
C LYS A 120 -6.87 8.87 -23.41
N ASP A 121 -6.88 10.20 -23.48
CA ASP A 121 -5.76 10.97 -24.05
C ASP A 121 -4.50 10.84 -23.16
N LEU A 122 -4.68 10.92 -21.84
CA LEU A 122 -3.59 10.73 -20.88
C LEU A 122 -3.03 9.32 -20.93
N THR A 123 -3.89 8.30 -20.99
CA THR A 123 -3.49 6.91 -21.17
C THR A 123 -2.68 6.70 -22.43
N LYS A 124 -3.19 7.20 -23.57
CA LYS A 124 -2.47 7.14 -24.86
C LYS A 124 -1.10 7.81 -24.77
N ARG A 125 -1.02 8.97 -24.12
CA ARG A 125 0.26 9.67 -23.91
C ARG A 125 1.25 8.80 -23.13
N LEU A 126 0.81 8.11 -22.08
CA LEU A 126 1.64 7.17 -21.30
C LEU A 126 2.10 5.99 -22.16
N GLU A 127 1.19 5.37 -22.91
CA GLU A 127 1.48 4.25 -23.82
C GLU A 127 2.50 4.62 -24.91
N GLU A 128 2.49 5.86 -25.39
CA GLU A 128 3.44 6.41 -26.35
C GLU A 128 4.78 6.82 -25.71
N GLY A 129 4.95 6.64 -24.40
CA GLY A 129 6.20 6.95 -23.70
C GLY A 129 6.29 8.37 -23.13
N GLY A 130 5.20 9.14 -23.18
CA GLY A 130 5.12 10.45 -22.53
C GLY A 130 4.93 10.35 -21.02
N VAL A 131 5.17 11.47 -20.34
CA VAL A 131 4.95 11.61 -18.91
C VAL A 131 3.67 12.40 -18.65
N VAL A 132 2.89 11.97 -17.68
CA VAL A 132 1.68 12.66 -17.20
C VAL A 132 1.89 13.11 -15.76
N GLU A 133 1.82 14.41 -15.53
CA GLU A 133 1.87 14.95 -14.16
C GLU A 133 0.51 14.82 -13.48
N VAL A 134 0.50 14.24 -12.28
CA VAL A 134 -0.69 14.10 -11.44
C VAL A 134 -0.39 14.68 -10.07
N ILE A 135 -0.96 15.84 -9.74
CA ILE A 135 -0.77 16.51 -8.43
C ILE A 135 0.71 16.65 -8.06
N GLY A 136 1.56 17.04 -9.05
CA GLY A 136 3.00 17.17 -8.85
C GLY A 136 3.82 15.88 -8.96
N TYR A 137 3.17 14.74 -9.21
CA TYR A 137 3.85 13.45 -9.40
C TYR A 137 3.93 13.11 -10.88
N PRO A 138 5.14 12.96 -11.45
CA PRO A 138 5.31 12.56 -12.84
C PRO A 138 5.09 11.04 -12.97
N ILE A 139 4.06 10.65 -13.68
CA ILE A 139 3.77 9.24 -13.99
C ILE A 139 4.28 8.93 -15.39
N GLY A 140 5.18 7.94 -15.50
CA GLY A 140 5.74 7.48 -16.76
C GLY A 140 5.12 6.16 -17.25
N LYS A 141 5.48 5.79 -18.49
CA LYS A 141 5.01 4.57 -19.13
C LYS A 141 5.30 3.32 -18.31
N ARG A 142 6.52 3.17 -17.77
CA ARG A 142 6.94 1.98 -17.02
C ARG A 142 6.08 1.73 -15.80
N LEU A 143 5.82 2.78 -15.00
CA LEU A 143 4.96 2.67 -13.82
C LEU A 143 3.52 2.34 -14.22
N TYR A 144 3.00 2.98 -15.27
CA TYR A 144 1.67 2.69 -15.81
C TYR A 144 1.53 1.22 -16.22
N GLU A 145 2.44 0.72 -17.07
CA GLU A 145 2.39 -0.66 -17.60
C GLU A 145 2.57 -1.69 -16.48
N SER A 146 3.48 -1.45 -15.53
CA SER A 146 3.69 -2.36 -14.40
C SER A 146 2.48 -2.45 -13.47
N PHE A 147 1.77 -1.33 -13.23
CA PHE A 147 0.51 -1.35 -12.47
C PHE A 147 -0.58 -2.13 -13.20
N MET A 148 -0.69 -1.96 -14.52
CA MET A 148 -1.64 -2.71 -15.33
C MET A 148 -1.35 -4.22 -15.29
N ALA A 149 -0.09 -4.61 -15.39
CA ALA A 149 0.34 -6.01 -15.33
C ALA A 149 0.08 -6.67 -13.97
N LEU A 150 0.21 -5.91 -12.88
CA LEU A 150 -0.01 -6.40 -11.52
C LEU A 150 -1.46 -6.36 -11.06
N ASP A 151 -2.37 -5.73 -11.81
CA ASP A 151 -3.75 -5.46 -11.37
C ASP A 151 -4.51 -6.72 -10.94
N ALA A 152 -4.39 -7.81 -11.67
CA ALA A 152 -5.04 -9.08 -11.37
C ALA A 152 -4.62 -9.72 -10.03
N ARG A 153 -3.45 -9.32 -9.50
CA ARG A 153 -2.90 -9.79 -8.23
C ARG A 153 -3.27 -8.91 -7.04
N ALA A 154 -3.95 -7.79 -7.27
CA ALA A 154 -4.20 -6.78 -6.24
C ALA A 154 -5.05 -7.30 -5.06
N LEU A 155 -6.03 -8.16 -5.35
CA LEU A 155 -6.93 -8.78 -4.36
C LEU A 155 -7.03 -10.29 -4.63
N PRO A 156 -6.13 -11.11 -4.08
CA PRO A 156 -6.11 -12.56 -4.31
C PRO A 156 -7.28 -13.27 -3.61
N GLY A 157 -7.59 -14.49 -4.04
CA GLY A 157 -8.67 -15.31 -3.48
C GLY A 157 -8.37 -15.91 -2.11
N GLU A 158 -7.11 -15.85 -1.65
CA GLU A 158 -6.67 -16.39 -0.34
C GLU A 158 -5.62 -15.50 0.30
N LEU A 159 -5.49 -15.60 1.61
CA LEU A 159 -4.44 -14.91 2.39
C LEU A 159 -3.35 -15.89 2.80
N PRO A 160 -2.07 -15.51 2.68
CA PRO A 160 -0.94 -16.37 3.02
C PRO A 160 -0.74 -16.55 4.52
N CYS A 161 -1.26 -15.63 5.34
CA CYS A 161 -1.02 -15.57 6.79
C CYS A 161 -2.09 -14.72 7.49
N PRO A 162 -2.12 -14.69 8.83
CA PRO A 162 -2.95 -13.78 9.60
C PRO A 162 -2.82 -12.33 9.11
N THR A 163 -3.93 -11.72 8.80
CA THR A 163 -3.98 -10.40 8.16
C THR A 163 -4.88 -9.44 8.92
N TYR A 164 -4.35 -8.26 9.23
CA TYR A 164 -5.09 -7.12 9.74
C TYR A 164 -5.38 -6.17 8.59
N MET A 165 -6.63 -5.88 8.32
CA MET A 165 -7.05 -4.93 7.31
C MET A 165 -7.75 -3.75 7.95
N LEU A 166 -7.30 -2.54 7.65
CA LEU A 166 -7.94 -1.30 8.06
C LEU A 166 -8.41 -0.52 6.83
N THR A 167 -9.68 -0.17 6.79
CA THR A 167 -10.22 0.82 5.87
C THR A 167 -10.58 2.09 6.63
N VAL A 168 -10.37 3.27 6.03
CA VAL A 168 -10.55 4.57 6.66
C VAL A 168 -11.38 5.47 5.76
N GLY A 169 -12.26 6.23 6.35
CA GLY A 169 -13.11 7.21 5.67
C GLY A 169 -14.60 7.01 5.93
N PRO A 170 -15.45 7.91 5.43
CA PRO A 170 -16.88 7.73 5.51
C PRO A 170 -17.32 6.37 4.95
N PRO A 171 -18.27 5.66 5.60
CA PRO A 171 -18.65 4.29 5.21
C PRO A 171 -19.10 4.15 3.74
N GLU A 172 -19.74 5.20 3.20
CA GLU A 172 -20.18 5.27 1.81
C GLU A 172 -19.02 5.40 0.81
N MET A 173 -17.85 5.87 1.25
CA MET A 173 -16.66 6.01 0.40
C MET A 173 -15.76 4.77 0.41
N ALA A 174 -16.02 3.80 1.28
CA ALA A 174 -15.22 2.59 1.33
C ALA A 174 -15.43 1.75 0.05
N PRO A 175 -14.34 1.35 -0.65
CA PRO A 175 -14.45 0.67 -1.94
C PRO A 175 -15.21 -0.64 -1.83
N LEU A 176 -16.37 -0.75 -2.50
CA LEU A 176 -17.25 -1.93 -2.45
C LEU A 176 -16.50 -3.21 -2.84
N LYS A 177 -15.61 -3.15 -3.84
CA LYS A 177 -14.80 -4.28 -4.27
C LYS A 177 -13.92 -4.81 -3.14
N VAL A 178 -13.33 -3.94 -2.32
CA VAL A 178 -12.51 -4.33 -1.15
C VAL A 178 -13.39 -4.90 -0.04
N LYS A 179 -14.55 -4.31 0.23
CA LYS A 179 -15.52 -4.85 1.20
C LYS A 179 -15.97 -6.26 0.82
N ASN A 180 -16.35 -6.47 -0.44
CA ASN A 180 -16.78 -7.78 -0.93
C ASN A 180 -15.66 -8.81 -0.90
N TRP A 181 -14.44 -8.40 -1.25
CA TRP A 181 -13.25 -9.25 -1.16
C TRP A 181 -12.99 -9.70 0.29
N ALA A 182 -13.00 -8.77 1.25
CA ALA A 182 -12.83 -9.10 2.66
C ALA A 182 -13.92 -10.04 3.18
N ALA A 183 -15.18 -9.76 2.84
CA ALA A 183 -16.30 -10.60 3.22
C ALA A 183 -16.19 -12.02 2.65
N SER A 184 -15.78 -12.18 1.39
CA SER A 184 -15.54 -13.48 0.76
C SER A 184 -14.44 -14.26 1.46
N LEU A 185 -13.34 -13.62 1.81
CA LEU A 185 -12.23 -14.24 2.57
C LEU A 185 -12.68 -14.69 3.96
N GLN A 186 -13.42 -13.85 4.68
CA GLN A 186 -13.94 -14.17 6.00
C GLN A 186 -14.94 -15.36 5.93
N ALA A 187 -15.82 -15.36 4.94
CA ALA A 187 -16.76 -16.47 4.71
C ALA A 187 -16.04 -17.78 4.37
N ALA A 188 -14.87 -17.71 3.74
CA ALA A 188 -14.01 -18.86 3.47
C ALA A 188 -13.14 -19.27 4.68
N GLY A 189 -13.26 -18.59 5.82
CA GLY A 189 -12.49 -18.90 7.04
C GLY A 189 -11.05 -18.39 7.00
N ALA A 190 -10.72 -17.44 6.13
CA ALA A 190 -9.39 -16.85 6.08
C ALA A 190 -9.08 -16.11 7.40
N PRO A 191 -7.82 -16.09 7.86
CA PRO A 191 -7.41 -15.43 9.10
C PRO A 191 -7.33 -13.90 8.91
N LEU A 192 -8.48 -13.27 8.64
CA LEU A 192 -8.66 -11.86 8.36
C LEU A 192 -9.43 -11.15 9.47
N GLU A 193 -8.78 -10.18 10.10
CA GLU A 193 -9.42 -9.18 10.96
C GLU A 193 -9.57 -7.88 10.17
N ALA A 194 -10.80 -7.56 9.76
CA ALA A 194 -11.11 -6.37 8.97
C ALA A 194 -11.82 -5.33 9.84
N LEU A 195 -11.25 -4.14 9.91
CA LEU A 195 -11.76 -3.01 10.66
C LEU A 195 -12.02 -1.81 9.74
N HIS A 196 -12.94 -0.99 10.16
CA HIS A 196 -13.27 0.26 9.49
C HIS A 196 -13.20 1.41 10.50
N ASP A 197 -12.49 2.48 10.15
CA ASP A 197 -12.37 3.71 10.93
C ASP A 197 -13.03 4.84 10.14
N GLU A 198 -14.04 5.48 10.71
CA GLU A 198 -14.82 6.54 10.07
C GLU A 198 -14.10 7.90 10.05
N SER A 199 -12.87 7.96 10.57
CA SER A 199 -12.07 9.17 10.52
C SER A 199 -11.74 9.58 9.08
N GLU A 200 -11.42 10.85 8.91
CA GLU A 200 -11.05 11.34 7.58
C GLU A 200 -9.76 10.70 7.07
N PRO A 201 -9.70 10.34 5.76
CA PRO A 201 -8.49 9.84 5.13
C PRO A 201 -7.31 10.80 5.35
N PHE A 202 -6.21 10.29 5.87
CA PHE A 202 -5.04 11.10 6.25
C PHE A 202 -3.97 11.16 5.18
N TRP A 203 -3.99 10.28 4.18
CA TRP A 203 -2.99 10.21 3.12
C TRP A 203 -3.08 11.32 2.06
N ASP A 204 -4.22 12.02 1.99
CA ASP A 204 -4.44 13.12 1.05
C ASP A 204 -4.28 14.51 1.72
N ARG A 205 -3.78 14.58 2.97
CA ARG A 205 -3.69 15.82 3.73
C ARG A 205 -2.27 16.14 4.15
N TYR A 206 -1.77 17.29 3.74
CA TYR A 206 -0.41 17.76 4.06
C TYR A 206 -0.22 18.26 5.50
N TRP A 207 -1.29 18.54 6.26
CA TRP A 207 -1.21 19.23 7.54
C TRP A 207 -1.81 18.52 8.75
N ARG A 208 -2.38 17.35 8.60
CA ARG A 208 -2.99 16.63 9.73
C ARG A 208 -2.64 15.14 9.71
N TRP A 209 -1.77 14.78 10.63
CA TRP A 209 -1.08 13.50 10.66
C TRP A 209 -1.41 12.65 11.87
N ASP A 210 -2.44 12.98 12.63
CA ASP A 210 -2.76 12.31 13.88
C ASP A 210 -4.03 11.48 13.73
N ALA A 211 -3.85 10.17 13.60
CA ALA A 211 -4.85 9.16 13.87
C ALA A 211 -4.21 8.17 14.87
N PRO A 212 -4.12 8.56 16.15
CA PRO A 212 -3.44 7.74 17.16
C PRO A 212 -4.13 6.38 17.35
N ALA A 213 -5.45 6.33 17.37
CA ALA A 213 -6.21 5.11 17.63
C ALA A 213 -5.96 4.00 16.61
N PRO A 214 -6.04 4.22 15.27
CA PRO A 214 -5.70 3.20 14.31
C PRO A 214 -4.25 2.72 14.40
N ALA A 215 -3.31 3.62 14.67
CA ALA A 215 -1.90 3.26 14.80
C ALA A 215 -1.63 2.40 16.05
N GLU A 216 -2.27 2.74 17.17
CA GLU A 216 -2.15 1.99 18.42
C GLU A 216 -2.80 0.61 18.33
N ALA A 217 -4.01 0.52 17.78
CA ALA A 217 -4.71 -0.74 17.55
C ALA A 217 -3.89 -1.67 16.64
N THR A 218 -3.34 -1.12 15.55
CA THR A 218 -2.48 -1.87 14.62
C THR A 218 -1.21 -2.37 15.32
N ALA A 219 -0.54 -1.53 16.11
CA ALA A 219 0.65 -1.92 16.85
C ALA A 219 0.34 -3.01 17.89
N ALA A 220 -0.72 -2.85 18.65
CA ALA A 220 -1.15 -3.86 19.63
C ALA A 220 -1.46 -5.21 18.96
N TRP A 221 -2.14 -5.19 17.81
CA TRP A 221 -2.42 -6.39 17.03
C TRP A 221 -1.15 -7.10 16.53
N ALA A 222 -0.18 -6.34 16.03
CA ALA A 222 1.10 -6.88 15.57
C ALA A 222 1.94 -7.44 16.70
N VAL A 223 2.00 -6.74 17.85
CA VAL A 223 2.72 -7.19 19.04
C VAL A 223 2.17 -8.52 19.54
N ALA A 224 0.85 -8.68 19.61
CA ALA A 224 0.23 -9.94 20.06
C ALA A 224 0.61 -11.15 19.18
N ARG A 225 1.04 -10.91 17.93
CA ARG A 225 1.48 -11.96 16.98
C ARG A 225 3.00 -12.08 16.86
N GLY A 226 3.73 -10.97 17.02
CA GLY A 226 5.20 -10.96 16.98
C GLY A 226 5.85 -11.59 18.23
N THR A 227 5.21 -11.46 19.39
CA THR A 227 5.71 -12.04 20.64
C THR A 227 5.45 -13.54 20.75
N SER A 228 4.49 -14.09 20.02
CA SER A 228 4.20 -15.54 20.02
C SER A 228 5.33 -16.38 19.39
N THR A 229 6.24 -15.76 18.64
CA THR A 229 7.39 -16.42 18.00
C THR A 229 8.70 -16.33 18.79
N ALA A 230 8.71 -15.54 19.87
CA ALA A 230 9.90 -15.36 20.73
C ALA A 230 9.97 -16.35 21.92
N VAL A 231 9.00 -17.25 22.08
CA VAL A 231 8.89 -18.18 23.23
C VAL A 231 8.91 -19.62 22.73
N ALA A 232 9.87 -19.99 21.92
CA ALA A 232 10.21 -21.40 21.65
C ALA A 232 11.69 -21.48 21.30
N GLY A 233 12.52 -21.57 22.35
CA GLY A 233 13.95 -21.81 22.21
C GLY A 233 14.57 -21.93 23.57
#